data_fd5aa2e2020c4ebbf3e13f3701b38598
#
_entry.id   fd5aa2e2020c4ebbf3e13f3701b38598
#
_cell.length_a   1.000
_cell.length_b   1.000
_cell.length_c   1.000
_cell.angle_alpha   90.00
_cell.angle_beta   90.00
_cell.angle_gamma   90.00
#
_symmetry.space_group_name_H-M   'P 1'
#
loop_
_entity.id
_entity.type
_entity.pdbx_description
1 polymer ?
#
loop_
_entity_poly.entity_id
_entity_poly.type
_entity_poly.pdbx_seq_one_letter_code
_entity_poly.pdbx_strand_id
1 'polypeptide(L)'
;MRQLNLAGAALIATAALALAPAATAGAATTQFPQVPTMAHGGLCWTSIRTWADTSAQWPGRAILNMRADPVAGVGPGSYPLAPLCEVLTTVEWRNLNTGATGAYVNRVVVGIYGSILYSLFQDTGPGRVEVVVTTDSASIPARAVFDVPA
;
A
#
# COMPACT_ATOMS: atom_id res chain seq x y z
N MET A 1 -83.87 21.38 6.40
CA MET A 1 -83.01 20.90 5.32
C MET A 1 -81.62 21.39 5.58
N ARG A 2 -80.75 20.52 6.12
CA ARG A 2 -79.32 20.83 6.40
C ARG A 2 -78.46 20.02 5.43
N GLN A 3 -77.71 20.68 4.64
CA GLN A 3 -76.70 20.06 3.74
C GLN A 3 -75.40 19.91 4.56
N LEU A 4 -74.89 18.70 4.61
CA LEU A 4 -73.51 18.39 5.11
C LEU A 4 -72.56 18.44 3.93
N ASN A 5 -71.60 19.36 3.98
CA ASN A 5 -70.43 19.39 3.10
C ASN A 5 -69.35 18.51 3.68
N LEU A 6 -69.03 17.39 3.02
CA LEU A 6 -67.86 16.57 3.30
C LEU A 6 -66.66 17.13 2.49
N ALA A 7 -65.76 17.77 3.19
CA ALA A 7 -64.47 18.15 2.63
C ALA A 7 -63.49 16.96 2.75
N GLY A 8 -63.13 16.36 1.60
CA GLY A 8 -62.12 15.34 1.51
C GLY A 8 -60.71 15.96 1.52
N ALA A 9 -59.95 15.66 2.55
CA ALA A 9 -58.52 16.03 2.61
C ALA A 9 -57.69 14.96 1.90
N ALA A 10 -57.12 15.32 0.75
CA ALA A 10 -56.13 14.49 0.04
C ALA A 10 -54.74 14.64 0.70
N LEU A 11 -54.26 13.57 1.33
CA LEU A 11 -52.88 13.48 1.84
C LEU A 11 -51.94 13.16 0.70
N ILE A 12 -51.15 14.13 0.28
CA ILE A 12 -50.04 13.94 -0.66
C ILE A 12 -48.81 13.46 0.15
N ALA A 13 -48.49 12.16 0.04
CA ALA A 13 -47.28 11.59 0.60
C ALA A 13 -46.11 11.91 -0.35
N THR A 14 -45.28 12.89 0.01
CA THR A 14 -43.99 13.16 -0.67
C THR A 14 -42.96 12.14 -0.20
N ALA A 15 -42.67 11.15 -1.04
CA ALA A 15 -41.53 10.25 -0.85
C ALA A 15 -40.21 11.04 -1.12
N ALA A 16 -39.49 11.38 -0.07
CA ALA A 16 -38.15 11.91 -0.17
C ALA A 16 -37.19 10.77 -0.52
N LEU A 17 -36.77 10.69 -1.78
CA LEU A 17 -35.62 9.85 -2.17
C LEU A 17 -34.36 10.45 -1.52
N ALA A 18 -33.87 9.83 -0.48
CA ALA A 18 -32.54 10.11 0.06
C ALA A 18 -31.49 9.60 -0.95
N LEU A 19 -30.94 10.51 -1.74
CA LEU A 19 -29.70 10.25 -2.51
C LEU A 19 -28.59 10.07 -1.48
N ALA A 20 -28.25 8.83 -1.17
CA ALA A 20 -27.02 8.54 -0.43
C ALA A 20 -25.83 9.06 -1.29
N PRO A 21 -24.91 9.85 -0.71
CA PRO A 21 -23.72 10.25 -1.44
C PRO A 21 -22.96 8.97 -1.84
N ALA A 22 -22.76 8.77 -3.14
CA ALA A 22 -21.87 7.72 -3.63
C ALA A 22 -20.50 8.02 -2.99
N ALA A 23 -20.03 7.12 -2.11
CA ALA A 23 -18.69 7.20 -1.60
C ALA A 23 -17.76 7.17 -2.82
N THR A 24 -17.10 8.30 -3.09
CA THR A 24 -16.03 8.34 -4.08
C THR A 24 -14.98 7.37 -3.58
N ALA A 25 -14.84 6.22 -4.25
CA ALA A 25 -13.82 5.24 -4.00
C ALA A 25 -12.46 5.92 -4.34
N GLY A 26 -11.92 6.63 -3.36
CA GLY A 26 -10.64 7.31 -3.46
C GLY A 26 -9.50 6.31 -3.53
N ALA A 27 -8.39 6.72 -4.13
CA ALA A 27 -7.13 6.00 -3.96
C ALA A 27 -6.73 6.01 -2.47
N ALA A 28 -6.31 4.86 -1.96
CA ALA A 28 -5.85 4.72 -0.58
C ALA A 28 -4.39 4.27 -0.57
N THR A 29 -3.59 4.91 0.31
CA THR A 29 -2.20 4.52 0.55
C THR A 29 -2.06 3.95 1.96
N THR A 30 -1.56 2.73 2.06
CA THR A 30 -1.27 2.08 3.35
C THR A 30 0.23 1.95 3.51
N GLN A 31 0.80 2.70 4.47
CA GLN A 31 2.22 2.60 4.82
C GLN A 31 2.47 1.37 5.68
N PHE A 32 3.58 0.68 5.42
CA PHE A 32 4.03 -0.46 6.24
C PHE A 32 5.11 0.00 7.22
N PRO A 33 5.36 -0.73 8.31
CA PRO A 33 6.50 -0.47 9.17
C PRO A 33 7.80 -0.53 8.35
N GLN A 34 8.76 0.30 8.72
CA GLN A 34 10.08 0.31 8.07
C GLN A 34 10.84 -0.98 8.40
N VAL A 35 11.67 -1.43 7.46
CA VAL A 35 12.57 -2.58 7.63
C VAL A 35 14.00 -2.06 7.76
N PRO A 36 14.51 -1.88 8.99
CA PRO A 36 15.93 -1.62 9.20
C PRO A 36 16.75 -2.82 8.70
N THR A 37 17.76 -2.56 7.90
CA THR A 37 18.55 -3.62 7.26
C THR A 37 20.01 -3.21 7.03
N MET A 38 20.88 -4.20 7.09
CA MET A 38 22.20 -4.09 6.48
C MET A 38 22.05 -4.14 4.96
N ALA A 39 23.05 -3.62 4.25
CA ALA A 39 23.12 -3.70 2.80
C ALA A 39 24.51 -4.15 2.36
N HIS A 40 24.57 -4.79 1.18
CA HIS A 40 25.83 -5.28 0.58
C HIS A 40 26.58 -4.14 -0.10
N GLY A 41 27.89 -4.31 -0.28
CA GLY A 41 28.75 -3.32 -0.93
C GLY A 41 29.59 -2.47 0.02
N GLY A 42 29.65 -2.88 1.30
CA GLY A 42 30.43 -2.24 2.34
C GLY A 42 29.84 -2.48 3.71
N LEU A 43 30.25 -1.69 4.69
CA LEU A 43 29.60 -1.64 6.01
C LEU A 43 28.45 -0.62 5.95
N CYS A 44 27.35 -1.02 5.35
CA CYS A 44 26.21 -0.15 5.03
C CYS A 44 24.96 -0.56 5.80
N TRP A 45 24.20 0.42 6.27
CA TRP A 45 22.85 0.19 6.82
C TRP A 45 21.88 1.26 6.33
N THR A 46 20.63 0.86 6.17
CA THR A 46 19.53 1.71 5.71
C THR A 46 18.20 1.21 6.29
N SER A 47 17.11 1.89 5.98
CA SER A 47 15.74 1.40 6.20
C SER A 47 14.99 1.34 4.89
N ILE A 48 14.33 0.21 4.64
CA ILE A 48 13.43 0.07 3.50
C ILE A 48 12.04 0.53 3.93
N ARG A 49 11.50 1.49 3.19
CA ARG A 49 10.09 1.91 3.28
C ARG A 49 9.29 1.21 2.22
N THR A 50 8.18 0.63 2.61
CA THR A 50 7.24 -0.01 1.70
C THR A 50 5.83 0.47 1.99
N TRP A 51 4.99 0.49 0.95
CA TRP A 51 3.57 0.81 1.07
C TRP A 51 2.78 0.22 -0.09
N ALA A 52 1.47 0.12 0.11
CA ALA A 52 0.53 -0.26 -0.93
C ALA A 52 -0.35 0.93 -1.32
N ASP A 53 -0.52 1.14 -2.61
CA ASP A 53 -1.55 2.02 -3.15
C ASP A 53 -2.64 1.16 -3.77
N THR A 54 -3.90 1.46 -3.43
CA THR A 54 -5.09 0.78 -3.94
C THR A 54 -6.11 1.79 -4.43
N SER A 55 -6.93 1.41 -5.41
CA SER A 55 -7.99 2.27 -5.94
C SER A 55 -9.08 1.43 -6.59
N ALA A 56 -10.33 1.92 -6.53
CA ALA A 56 -11.42 1.33 -7.29
C ALA A 56 -11.27 1.48 -8.82
N GLN A 57 -10.32 2.29 -9.31
CA GLN A 57 -10.01 2.40 -10.73
C GLN A 57 -9.26 1.16 -11.27
N TRP A 58 -8.62 0.39 -10.40
CA TRP A 58 -7.98 -0.89 -10.74
C TRP A 58 -8.37 -1.97 -9.72
N PRO A 59 -9.63 -2.45 -9.81
CA PRO A 59 -10.17 -3.42 -8.85
C PRO A 59 -9.35 -4.71 -8.83
N GLY A 60 -9.21 -5.31 -7.65
CA GLY A 60 -8.44 -6.53 -7.47
C GLY A 60 -6.93 -6.38 -7.60
N ARG A 61 -6.40 -5.15 -7.70
CA ARG A 61 -4.98 -4.87 -7.87
C ARG A 61 -4.47 -3.88 -6.83
N ALA A 62 -3.19 -4.01 -6.50
CA ALA A 62 -2.47 -3.04 -5.67
C ALA A 62 -1.14 -2.69 -6.33
N ILE A 63 -0.67 -1.45 -6.15
CA ILE A 63 0.71 -1.09 -6.45
C ILE A 63 1.51 -1.28 -5.16
N LEU A 64 2.45 -2.20 -5.17
CA LEU A 64 3.44 -2.32 -4.11
C LEU A 64 4.64 -1.45 -4.44
N ASN A 65 4.97 -0.59 -3.50
CA ASN A 65 6.04 0.38 -3.62
C ASN A 65 7.13 0.09 -2.60
N MET A 66 8.38 0.34 -2.98
CA MET A 66 9.51 0.29 -2.07
C MET A 66 10.55 1.36 -2.39
N ARG A 67 11.18 1.88 -1.36
CA ARG A 67 12.29 2.82 -1.43
C ARG A 67 13.18 2.68 -0.21
N ALA A 68 14.50 2.81 -0.37
CA ALA A 68 15.41 2.89 0.75
C ALA A 68 15.65 4.34 1.17
N ASP A 69 15.78 4.56 2.46
CA ASP A 69 16.29 5.80 3.04
C ASP A 69 17.79 5.97 2.71
N PRO A 70 18.36 7.17 2.85
CA PRO A 70 19.79 7.39 2.70
C PRO A 70 20.62 6.35 3.46
N VAL A 71 21.62 5.78 2.79
CA VAL A 71 22.53 4.82 3.42
C VAL A 71 23.47 5.54 4.38
N ALA A 72 23.75 4.93 5.51
CA ALA A 72 24.83 5.29 6.38
C ALA A 72 25.88 4.16 6.39
N GLY A 73 27.17 4.51 6.55
CA GLY A 73 28.24 3.54 6.60
C GLY A 73 29.48 3.92 5.80
N VAL A 74 30.32 2.91 5.57
CA VAL A 74 31.57 3.02 4.86
C VAL A 74 31.63 1.91 3.81
N GLY A 75 31.99 2.28 2.59
CA GLY A 75 32.13 1.35 1.46
C GLY A 75 33.45 1.49 0.73
N PRO A 76 33.77 0.58 -0.18
CA PRO A 76 34.95 0.66 -1.03
C PRO A 76 34.85 1.80 -2.04
N GLY A 77 35.98 2.28 -2.52
CA GLY A 77 36.10 3.26 -3.60
C GLY A 77 36.68 4.59 -3.18
N SER A 78 36.70 5.55 -4.11
CA SER A 78 37.29 6.87 -3.92
C SER A 78 36.56 7.75 -2.91
N TYR A 79 35.31 7.41 -2.60
CA TYR A 79 34.44 8.10 -1.65
C TYR A 79 33.90 7.13 -0.60
N PRO A 80 34.74 6.63 0.32
CA PRO A 80 34.34 5.58 1.25
C PRO A 80 33.21 6.01 2.22
N LEU A 81 33.04 7.31 2.45
CA LEU A 81 31.91 7.87 3.26
C LEU A 81 30.65 8.15 2.43
N ALA A 82 30.67 7.86 1.13
CA ALA A 82 29.53 7.96 0.23
C ALA A 82 29.32 6.63 -0.51
N PRO A 83 29.05 5.54 0.23
CA PRO A 83 28.94 4.22 -0.37
C PRO A 83 27.71 4.10 -1.27
N LEU A 84 27.85 3.29 -2.32
CA LEU A 84 26.73 2.78 -3.09
C LEU A 84 26.55 1.31 -2.70
N CYS A 85 25.44 1.00 -2.05
CA CYS A 85 25.15 -0.31 -1.50
C CYS A 85 23.88 -0.87 -2.14
N GLU A 86 23.63 -2.15 -1.93
CA GLU A 86 22.41 -2.79 -2.45
C GLU A 86 21.87 -3.82 -1.48
N VAL A 87 20.57 -4.09 -1.58
CA VAL A 87 19.89 -5.11 -0.80
C VAL A 87 18.73 -5.69 -1.61
N LEU A 88 18.64 -7.01 -1.67
CA LEU A 88 17.48 -7.67 -2.26
C LEU A 88 16.31 -7.59 -1.26
N THR A 89 15.25 -6.92 -1.65
CA THR A 89 14.05 -6.74 -0.82
C THR A 89 12.91 -7.55 -1.41
N THR A 90 12.24 -8.32 -0.56
CA THR A 90 11.09 -9.15 -0.91
C THR A 90 9.86 -8.67 -0.15
N VAL A 91 8.77 -8.40 -0.86
CA VAL A 91 7.44 -8.17 -0.30
C VAL A 91 6.57 -9.37 -0.69
N GLU A 92 6.44 -10.33 0.24
CA GLU A 92 5.50 -11.44 0.08
C GLU A 92 4.10 -10.99 0.46
N TRP A 93 3.10 -11.39 -0.30
CA TRP A 93 1.72 -11.07 0.00
C TRP A 93 0.81 -12.30 -0.05
N ARG A 94 -0.25 -12.25 0.75
CA ARG A 94 -1.31 -13.25 0.79
C ARG A 94 -2.67 -12.57 0.92
N ASN A 95 -3.56 -12.86 0.00
CA ASN A 95 -4.97 -12.45 0.11
C ASN A 95 -5.68 -13.37 1.11
N LEU A 96 -6.17 -12.81 2.21
CA LEU A 96 -6.80 -13.57 3.29
C LEU A 96 -8.21 -14.05 2.95
N ASN A 97 -8.84 -13.47 1.93
CA ASN A 97 -10.18 -13.85 1.47
C ASN A 97 -10.14 -15.00 0.45
N THR A 98 -9.16 -14.99 -0.45
CA THR A 98 -9.06 -15.96 -1.55
C THR A 98 -7.99 -17.02 -1.34
N GLY A 99 -7.01 -16.75 -0.46
CA GLY A 99 -5.83 -17.58 -0.27
C GLY A 99 -4.74 -17.40 -1.34
N ALA A 100 -4.96 -16.53 -2.34
CA ALA A 100 -3.94 -16.23 -3.35
C ALA A 100 -2.69 -15.63 -2.72
N THR A 101 -1.52 -15.97 -3.25
CA THR A 101 -0.22 -15.50 -2.77
C THR A 101 0.64 -15.04 -3.93
N GLY A 102 1.61 -14.20 -3.63
CA GLY A 102 2.63 -13.78 -4.58
C GLY A 102 3.76 -13.04 -3.89
N ALA A 103 4.72 -12.57 -4.68
CA ALA A 103 5.84 -11.80 -4.18
C ALA A 103 6.27 -10.74 -5.18
N TYR A 104 6.67 -9.60 -4.64
CA TYR A 104 7.40 -8.56 -5.36
C TYR A 104 8.83 -8.52 -4.84
N VAL A 105 9.78 -8.88 -5.70
CA VAL A 105 11.21 -8.95 -5.36
C VAL A 105 11.96 -7.91 -6.18
N ASN A 106 12.78 -7.11 -5.53
CA ASN A 106 13.63 -6.15 -6.24
C ASN A 106 14.96 -5.93 -5.51
N ARG A 107 16.02 -5.70 -6.31
CA ARG A 107 17.32 -5.28 -5.81
C ARG A 107 17.33 -3.75 -5.68
N VAL A 108 17.26 -3.30 -4.45
CA VAL A 108 17.23 -1.87 -4.12
C VAL A 108 18.68 -1.37 -4.03
N VAL A 109 19.06 -0.51 -4.96
CA VAL A 109 20.36 0.17 -4.93
C VAL A 109 20.21 1.49 -4.19
N VAL A 110 21.04 1.72 -3.20
CA VAL A 110 20.93 2.85 -2.27
C VAL A 110 22.26 3.56 -2.09
N GLY A 111 22.21 4.87 -2.17
CA GLY A 111 23.33 5.76 -1.90
C GLY A 111 23.03 6.74 -0.76
N ILE A 112 23.90 7.73 -0.60
CA ILE A 112 23.77 8.78 0.45
C ILE A 112 22.52 9.65 0.31
N TYR A 113 21.82 9.59 -0.82
CA TYR A 113 20.54 10.28 -1.06
C TYR A 113 19.33 9.33 -1.02
N GLY A 114 19.53 8.07 -0.60
CA GLY A 114 18.51 7.02 -0.67
C GLY A 114 18.49 6.31 -2.02
N SER A 115 17.41 5.59 -2.30
CA SER A 115 17.17 4.93 -3.58
C SER A 115 16.13 5.67 -4.42
N ILE A 116 16.01 5.29 -5.69
CA ILE A 116 14.84 5.59 -6.50
C ILE A 116 13.62 4.86 -5.93
N LEU A 117 12.44 5.24 -6.39
CA LEU A 117 11.20 4.53 -6.12
C LEU A 117 11.09 3.30 -7.05
N TYR A 118 10.81 2.14 -6.48
CA TYR A 118 10.49 0.91 -7.18
C TYR A 118 8.99 0.63 -6.96
N SER A 119 8.24 0.44 -8.03
CA SER A 119 6.80 0.24 -7.97
C SER A 119 6.37 -0.84 -8.96
N LEU A 120 5.47 -1.72 -8.55
CA LEU A 120 4.93 -2.76 -9.42
C LEU A 120 3.48 -3.09 -9.05
N PHE A 121 2.62 -3.20 -10.06
CA PHE A 121 1.28 -3.75 -9.89
C PHE A 121 1.34 -5.23 -9.51
N GLN A 122 0.51 -5.58 -8.53
CA GLN A 122 0.27 -6.96 -8.09
C GLN A 122 -1.22 -7.28 -8.25
N ASP A 123 -1.51 -8.39 -8.91
CA ASP A 123 -2.87 -8.92 -9.08
C ASP A 123 -3.24 -9.74 -7.84
N THR A 124 -3.52 -9.05 -6.74
CA THR A 124 -3.77 -9.68 -5.44
C THR A 124 -5.18 -10.27 -5.31
N GLY A 125 -6.09 -9.90 -6.20
CA GLY A 125 -7.53 -10.07 -6.03
C GLY A 125 -8.10 -9.08 -5.01
N PRO A 126 -9.43 -8.87 -5.02
CA PRO A 126 -10.08 -8.01 -4.05
C PRO A 126 -10.10 -8.63 -2.66
N GLY A 127 -10.16 -7.80 -1.63
CA GLY A 127 -10.23 -8.21 -0.23
C GLY A 127 -9.02 -7.80 0.59
N ARG A 128 -8.87 -8.45 1.75
CA ARG A 128 -7.83 -8.13 2.72
C ARG A 128 -6.53 -8.85 2.39
N VAL A 129 -5.45 -8.13 2.25
CA VAL A 129 -4.13 -8.64 1.88
C VAL A 129 -3.14 -8.43 3.02
N GLU A 130 -2.53 -9.51 3.50
CA GLU A 130 -1.40 -9.48 4.42
C GLU A 130 -0.09 -9.44 3.63
N VAL A 131 0.88 -8.67 4.11
CA VAL A 131 2.23 -8.60 3.55
C VAL A 131 3.28 -8.84 4.61
N VAL A 132 4.39 -9.46 4.17
CA VAL A 132 5.62 -9.60 4.94
C VAL A 132 6.75 -9.04 4.09
N VAL A 133 7.50 -8.10 4.66
CA VAL A 133 8.66 -7.48 4.00
C VAL A 133 9.93 -8.00 4.64
N THR A 134 10.82 -8.55 3.84
CA THR A 134 12.12 -9.11 4.24
C THR A 134 13.23 -8.61 3.34
N THR A 135 14.46 -8.79 3.75
CA THR A 135 15.65 -8.56 2.93
C THR A 135 16.59 -9.76 2.99
N ASP A 136 17.50 -9.85 2.03
CA ASP A 136 18.54 -10.89 1.97
C ASP A 136 19.72 -10.64 2.93
N SER A 137 19.61 -9.64 3.78
CA SER A 137 20.64 -9.27 4.75
C SER A 137 20.04 -9.22 6.16
N ALA A 138 20.88 -8.98 7.17
CA ALA A 138 20.43 -8.83 8.56
C ALA A 138 19.41 -7.68 8.65
N SER A 139 18.17 -8.00 9.03
CA SER A 139 17.06 -7.07 9.07
C SER A 139 16.01 -7.45 10.11
N ILE A 140 15.14 -6.50 10.41
CA ILE A 140 13.92 -6.75 11.19
C ILE A 140 12.75 -6.76 10.22
N PRO A 141 12.13 -7.91 9.93
CA PRO A 141 11.00 -8.01 9.01
C PRO A 141 9.82 -7.16 9.45
N ALA A 142 9.11 -6.57 8.49
CA ALA A 142 7.86 -5.86 8.73
C ALA A 142 6.65 -6.68 8.28
N ARG A 143 5.52 -6.46 8.95
CA ARG A 143 4.22 -7.03 8.58
C ARG A 143 3.19 -5.92 8.52
N ALA A 144 2.29 -6.02 7.55
CA ALA A 144 1.17 -5.10 7.42
C ALA A 144 -0.03 -5.78 6.77
N VAL A 145 -1.17 -5.12 6.83
CA VAL A 145 -2.41 -5.55 6.17
C VAL A 145 -3.03 -4.34 5.50
N PHE A 146 -3.57 -4.53 4.31
CA PHE A 146 -4.32 -3.50 3.58
C PHE A 146 -5.50 -4.11 2.84
N ASP A 147 -6.44 -3.27 2.42
CA ASP A 147 -7.63 -3.70 1.70
C ASP A 147 -7.55 -3.30 0.22
N VAL A 148 -7.95 -4.23 -0.65
CA VAL A 148 -8.00 -4.05 -2.10
C VAL A 148 -9.46 -4.02 -2.54
N PRO A 149 -9.91 -2.95 -3.22
CA PRO A 149 -11.28 -2.83 -3.73
C PRO A 149 -11.66 -3.93 -4.72
N ALA A 150 -12.96 -4.28 -4.75
CA ALA A 150 -13.58 -5.15 -5.74
C ALA A 150 -13.92 -4.40 -7.02
#